data_3f606b9e76620fe41cff42b7e215f37a
#
_entry.id   3f606b9e76620fe41cff42b7e215f37a
#
_cell.length_a   1.000
_cell.length_b   1.000
_cell.length_c   1.000
_cell.angle_alpha   90.00
_cell.angle_beta   90.00
_cell.angle_gamma   90.00
#
_symmetry.space_group_name_H-M   'P 1'
#
loop_
_entity.id
_entity.type
_entity.pdbx_description
1 polymer ?
#
loop_
_entity_poly.entity_id
_entity_poly.type
_entity_poly.pdbx_seq_one_letter_code
_entity_poly.pdbx_strand_id
1 'polypeptide(L)'
;MGRDRALEIILSSSDYDADLAERWGWVTRALPDTELDDFVDTMAARLASFDRTSLASAKSMVNRATLPPDADLVAAYGEFARSLTLPGFLTRAAGAGALAAEKGLDFEYRMGEYIGIANQQA
;
A
#
# COMPACT_ATOMS: atom_id res chain seq x y z
N MET A 1 10.49 1.56 5.95
CA MET A 1 10.74 2.15 4.60
C MET A 1 11.09 3.62 4.77
N GLY A 2 12.07 4.14 4.03
CA GLY A 2 12.46 5.56 4.09
C GLY A 2 11.65 6.41 3.12
N ARG A 3 11.80 7.76 3.23
CA ARG A 3 11.12 8.76 2.40
C ARG A 3 11.31 8.52 0.89
N ASP A 4 12.52 8.19 0.46
CA ASP A 4 12.84 8.10 -0.97
C ASP A 4 12.14 6.89 -1.62
N ARG A 5 12.11 5.74 -0.94
CA ARG A 5 11.36 4.56 -1.41
C ARG A 5 9.84 4.79 -1.39
N ALA A 6 9.34 5.51 -0.38
CA ALA A 6 7.92 5.88 -0.35
C ALA A 6 7.55 6.78 -1.54
N LEU A 7 8.39 7.75 -1.89
CA LEU A 7 8.20 8.59 -3.07
C LEU A 7 8.29 7.79 -4.38
N GLU A 8 9.26 6.88 -4.49
CA GLU A 8 9.38 6.01 -5.65
C GLU A 8 8.10 5.21 -5.88
N ILE A 9 7.58 4.54 -4.83
CA ILE A 9 6.35 3.74 -4.91
C ILE A 9 5.15 4.61 -5.32
N ILE A 10 4.94 5.74 -4.62
CA ILE A 10 3.75 6.58 -4.81
C ILE A 10 3.77 7.28 -6.17
N LEU A 11 4.93 7.76 -6.62
CA LEU A 11 5.03 8.56 -7.84
C LEU A 11 5.16 7.71 -9.10
N SER A 12 5.78 6.52 -9.01
CA SER A 12 5.95 5.64 -10.17
C SER A 12 4.71 4.82 -10.47
N SER A 13 3.91 4.49 -9.46
CA SER A 13 2.82 3.50 -9.55
C SER A 13 3.27 2.16 -10.15
N SER A 14 4.54 1.80 -9.97
CA SER A 14 5.11 0.54 -10.47
C SER A 14 4.68 -0.65 -9.61
N ASP A 15 4.72 -1.83 -10.21
CA ASP A 15 4.50 -3.09 -9.49
C ASP A 15 5.77 -3.49 -8.73
N TYR A 16 5.60 -3.98 -7.52
CA TYR A 16 6.68 -4.43 -6.63
C TYR A 16 6.34 -5.81 -6.09
N ASP A 17 7.27 -6.77 -6.19
CA ASP A 17 7.08 -8.09 -5.64
C ASP A 17 7.13 -8.10 -4.10
N ALA A 18 6.63 -9.19 -3.50
CA ALA A 18 6.53 -9.33 -2.05
C ALA A 18 7.91 -9.34 -1.37
N ASP A 19 8.92 -9.94 -1.98
CA ASP A 19 10.28 -10.01 -1.44
C ASP A 19 10.93 -8.63 -1.39
N LEU A 20 10.71 -7.81 -2.43
CA LEU A 20 11.19 -6.44 -2.46
C LEU A 20 10.46 -5.57 -1.44
N ALA A 21 9.16 -5.76 -1.29
CA ALA A 21 8.34 -5.06 -0.31
C ALA A 21 8.81 -5.36 1.14
N GLU A 22 9.17 -6.61 1.46
CA GLU A 22 9.77 -6.98 2.75
C GLU A 22 11.14 -6.33 2.92
N ARG A 23 12.04 -6.46 1.95
CA ARG A 23 13.38 -5.85 2.01
C ARG A 23 13.33 -4.33 2.23
N TRP A 24 12.33 -3.66 1.69
CA TRP A 24 12.15 -2.22 1.86
C TRP A 24 11.39 -1.82 3.13
N GLY A 25 10.87 -2.79 3.87
CA GLY A 25 10.08 -2.55 5.08
C GLY A 25 8.70 -1.94 4.77
N TRP A 26 8.14 -2.23 3.61
CA TRP A 26 6.75 -1.90 3.26
C TRP A 26 5.80 -2.90 3.89
N VAL A 27 6.13 -4.18 3.84
CA VAL A 27 5.45 -5.24 4.59
C VAL A 27 6.38 -5.82 5.66
N THR A 28 5.80 -6.39 6.70
CA THR A 28 6.57 -6.99 7.82
C THR A 28 7.24 -8.29 7.42
N ARG A 29 6.56 -9.12 6.63
CA ARG A 29 7.01 -10.43 6.12
C ARG A 29 6.36 -10.71 4.77
N ALA A 30 7.13 -11.32 3.87
CA ALA A 30 6.66 -12.04 2.71
C ALA A 30 6.79 -13.54 3.01
N LEU A 31 5.70 -14.26 2.88
CA LEU A 31 5.60 -15.68 3.21
C LEU A 31 4.96 -16.43 2.06
N PRO A 32 5.33 -17.70 1.82
CA PRO A 32 4.54 -18.58 0.97
C PRO A 32 3.11 -18.67 1.48
N ASP A 33 2.13 -18.74 0.57
CA ASP A 33 0.70 -18.83 0.93
C ASP A 33 0.42 -19.98 1.90
N THR A 34 1.13 -21.10 1.75
CA THR A 34 1.00 -22.28 2.59
C THR A 34 1.49 -22.09 4.03
N GLU A 35 2.25 -21.04 4.31
CA GLU A 35 2.83 -20.74 5.64
C GLU A 35 2.16 -19.55 6.32
N LEU A 36 1.33 -18.80 5.59
CA LEU A 36 0.76 -17.54 6.08
C LEU A 36 -0.14 -17.74 7.30
N ASP A 37 -1.07 -18.68 7.22
CA ASP A 37 -2.05 -18.90 8.29
C ASP A 37 -1.37 -19.36 9.59
N ASP A 38 -0.46 -20.32 9.50
CA ASP A 38 0.29 -20.81 10.66
C ASP A 38 1.14 -19.70 11.30
N PHE A 39 1.76 -18.86 10.49
CA PHE A 39 2.52 -17.72 10.98
C PHE A 39 1.62 -16.70 11.70
N VAL A 40 0.47 -16.37 11.12
CA VAL A 40 -0.49 -15.42 11.71
C VAL A 40 -1.05 -15.96 13.01
N ASP A 41 -1.46 -17.22 13.07
CA ASP A 41 -1.99 -17.85 14.26
C ASP A 41 -0.95 -17.92 15.39
N THR A 42 0.28 -18.27 15.06
CA THR A 42 1.40 -18.27 16.02
C THR A 42 1.65 -16.87 16.58
N MET A 43 1.69 -15.85 15.73
CA MET A 43 1.89 -14.47 16.16
C MET A 43 0.71 -13.97 17.01
N ALA A 44 -0.51 -14.26 16.62
CA ALA A 44 -1.72 -13.89 17.35
C ALA A 44 -1.75 -14.54 18.74
N ALA A 45 -1.47 -15.84 18.83
CA ALA A 45 -1.40 -16.57 20.10
C ALA A 45 -0.29 -16.00 21.00
N ARG A 46 0.87 -15.66 20.44
CA ARG A 46 1.96 -15.03 21.19
C ARG A 46 1.54 -13.67 21.73
N LEU A 47 0.92 -12.81 20.93
CA LEU A 47 0.45 -11.50 21.37
C LEU A 47 -0.64 -11.64 22.45
N ALA A 48 -1.55 -12.58 22.31
CA ALA A 48 -2.61 -12.85 23.28
C ALA A 48 -2.07 -13.33 24.64
N SER A 49 -0.87 -13.86 24.69
CA SER A 49 -0.22 -14.30 25.94
C SER A 49 0.36 -13.17 26.80
N PHE A 50 0.48 -11.96 26.27
CA PHE A 50 0.99 -10.82 27.00
C PHE A 50 -0.14 -10.00 27.66
N ASP A 51 0.25 -9.19 28.67
CA ASP A 51 -0.69 -8.25 29.27
C ASP A 51 -1.19 -7.21 28.25
N ARG A 52 -2.52 -7.11 28.13
CA ARG A 52 -3.19 -6.21 27.18
C ARG A 52 -2.78 -4.74 27.36
N THR A 53 -2.66 -4.30 28.63
CA THR A 53 -2.34 -2.91 28.96
C THR A 53 -0.92 -2.58 28.53
N SER A 54 0.01 -3.50 28.76
CA SER A 54 1.40 -3.37 28.34
C SER A 54 1.55 -3.31 26.82
N LEU A 55 0.83 -4.17 26.09
CA LEU A 55 0.81 -4.14 24.61
C LEU A 55 0.24 -2.82 24.08
N ALA A 56 -0.89 -2.36 24.64
CA ALA A 56 -1.51 -1.11 24.25
C ALA A 56 -0.61 0.09 24.50
N SER A 57 0.09 0.10 25.64
CA SER A 57 1.07 1.15 25.99
C SER A 57 2.25 1.15 25.01
N ALA A 58 2.85 -0.02 24.75
CA ALA A 58 3.95 -0.14 23.80
C ALA A 58 3.56 0.34 22.40
N LYS A 59 2.38 -0.11 21.89
CA LYS A 59 1.85 0.34 20.59
C LYS A 59 1.63 1.86 20.56
N SER A 60 1.07 2.43 21.64
CA SER A 60 0.86 3.88 21.75
C SER A 60 2.16 4.66 21.66
N MET A 61 3.22 4.18 22.32
CA MET A 61 4.53 4.85 22.28
C MET A 61 5.17 4.79 20.89
N VAL A 62 5.06 3.64 20.20
CA VAL A 62 5.55 3.50 18.82
C VAL A 62 4.77 4.43 17.89
N ASN A 63 3.44 4.44 17.99
CA ASN A 63 2.59 5.31 17.16
C ASN A 63 2.95 6.80 17.35
N ARG A 64 3.17 7.26 18.59
CA ARG A 64 3.60 8.65 18.86
C ARG A 64 4.92 9.02 18.21
N ALA A 65 5.82 8.06 18.05
CA ALA A 65 7.14 8.30 17.44
C ALA A 65 7.12 8.21 15.90
N THR A 66 6.12 7.58 15.31
CA THR A 66 6.17 7.17 13.90
C THR A 66 4.99 7.66 13.06
N LEU A 67 3.83 7.94 13.66
CA LEU A 67 2.67 8.43 12.93
C LEU A 67 2.68 9.97 12.83
N PRO A 68 2.27 10.54 11.69
CA PRO A 68 2.04 11.96 11.57
C PRO A 68 0.84 12.39 12.43
N PRO A 69 0.68 13.69 12.72
CA PRO A 69 -0.53 14.23 13.34
C PRO A 69 -1.78 13.91 12.52
N ASP A 70 -2.93 13.70 13.19
CA ASP A 70 -4.21 13.40 12.52
C ASP A 70 -4.60 14.48 11.48
N ALA A 71 -4.26 15.75 11.75
CA ALA A 71 -4.51 16.85 10.83
C ALA A 71 -3.80 16.66 9.48
N ASP A 72 -2.59 16.12 9.49
CA ASP A 72 -1.83 15.84 8.24
C ASP A 72 -2.46 14.69 7.45
N LEU A 73 -2.99 13.68 8.15
CA LEU A 73 -3.71 12.57 7.50
C LEU A 73 -5.00 13.06 6.85
N VAL A 74 -5.75 13.93 7.53
CA VAL A 74 -6.97 14.55 6.97
C VAL A 74 -6.64 15.42 5.75
N ALA A 75 -5.57 16.21 5.83
CA ALA A 75 -5.11 17.03 4.71
C ALA A 75 -4.69 16.17 3.51
N ALA A 76 -3.93 15.10 3.74
CA ALA A 76 -3.52 14.17 2.69
C ALA A 76 -4.73 13.49 2.02
N TYR A 77 -5.74 13.09 2.79
CA TYR A 77 -6.98 12.55 2.23
C TYR A 77 -7.73 13.59 1.38
N GLY A 78 -7.77 14.86 1.83
CA GLY A 78 -8.36 15.95 1.05
C GLY A 78 -7.67 16.18 -0.30
N GLU A 79 -6.34 16.13 -0.33
CA GLU A 79 -5.56 16.22 -1.58
C GLU A 79 -5.80 15.01 -2.50
N PHE A 80 -5.88 13.81 -1.95
CA PHE A 80 -6.25 12.63 -2.71
C PHE A 80 -7.64 12.79 -3.34
N ALA A 81 -8.65 13.12 -2.53
CA ALA A 81 -10.02 13.31 -3.03
C ALA A 81 -10.11 14.39 -4.12
N ARG A 82 -9.37 15.49 -3.96
CA ARG A 82 -9.27 16.56 -4.97
C ARG A 82 -8.63 16.04 -6.26
N SER A 83 -7.60 15.23 -6.18
CA SER A 83 -6.89 14.71 -7.37
C SER A 83 -7.79 13.87 -8.27
N LEU A 84 -8.77 13.15 -7.69
CA LEU A 84 -9.72 12.32 -8.45
C LEU A 84 -10.65 13.15 -9.36
N THR A 85 -10.79 14.46 -9.11
CA THR A 85 -11.64 15.36 -9.88
C THR A 85 -10.89 16.13 -10.98
N LEU A 86 -9.57 15.97 -11.06
CA LEU A 86 -8.75 16.66 -12.05
C LEU A 86 -8.99 16.08 -13.46
N PRO A 87 -9.12 16.93 -14.50
CA PRO A 87 -9.35 16.47 -15.87
C PRO A 87 -8.32 15.44 -16.35
N GLY A 88 -7.03 15.66 -16.02
CA GLY A 88 -5.96 14.73 -16.37
C GLY A 88 -6.09 13.35 -15.70
N PHE A 89 -6.64 13.28 -14.49
CA PHE A 89 -6.95 12.01 -13.83
C PHE A 89 -8.09 11.29 -14.57
N LEU A 90 -9.19 11.98 -14.84
CA LEU A 90 -10.37 11.39 -15.47
C LEU A 90 -10.05 10.79 -16.84
N THR A 91 -9.24 11.48 -17.66
CA THR A 91 -8.81 10.99 -18.97
C THR A 91 -7.99 9.70 -18.83
N ARG A 92 -6.99 9.68 -17.93
CA ARG A 92 -6.14 8.51 -17.71
C ARG A 92 -6.88 7.33 -17.08
N ALA A 93 -7.79 7.62 -16.14
CA ALA A 93 -8.63 6.60 -15.52
C ALA A 93 -9.55 5.91 -16.54
N ALA A 94 -10.07 6.64 -17.51
CA ALA A 94 -10.87 6.04 -18.61
C ALA A 94 -10.03 5.07 -19.46
N GLY A 95 -8.80 5.45 -19.81
CA GLY A 95 -7.86 4.58 -20.54
C GLY A 95 -7.48 3.33 -19.74
N ALA A 96 -7.15 3.50 -18.46
CA ALA A 96 -6.84 2.38 -17.56
C ALA A 96 -8.05 1.44 -17.39
N GLY A 97 -9.27 2.00 -17.27
CA GLY A 97 -10.51 1.21 -17.17
C GLY A 97 -10.81 0.39 -18.43
N ALA A 98 -10.52 0.92 -19.61
CA ALA A 98 -10.64 0.18 -20.86
C ALA A 98 -9.66 -1.01 -20.93
N LEU A 99 -8.41 -0.80 -20.52
CA LEU A 99 -7.40 -1.88 -20.44
C LEU A 99 -7.78 -2.92 -19.37
N ALA A 100 -8.29 -2.50 -18.24
CA ALA A 100 -8.76 -3.43 -17.18
C ALA A 100 -9.90 -4.32 -17.71
N ALA A 101 -10.86 -3.76 -18.46
CA ALA A 101 -11.94 -4.53 -19.06
C ALA A 101 -11.45 -5.52 -20.14
N GLU A 102 -10.40 -5.15 -20.89
CA GLU A 102 -9.81 -6.00 -21.92
C GLU A 102 -8.94 -7.14 -21.33
N LYS A 103 -8.11 -6.81 -20.34
CA LYS A 103 -7.07 -7.72 -19.79
C LYS A 103 -7.57 -8.56 -18.61
N GLY A 104 -8.66 -8.18 -17.94
CA GLY A 104 -9.19 -8.91 -16.79
C GLY A 104 -8.17 -9.09 -15.67
N LEU A 105 -7.96 -10.31 -15.18
CA LEU A 105 -7.04 -10.59 -14.09
C LEU A 105 -5.57 -10.24 -14.40
N ASP A 106 -5.14 -10.25 -15.64
CA ASP A 106 -3.78 -9.87 -15.99
C ASP A 106 -3.53 -8.38 -15.70
N PHE A 107 -4.56 -7.55 -15.82
CA PHE A 107 -4.49 -6.14 -15.40
C PHE A 107 -4.17 -6.01 -13.89
N GLU A 108 -4.81 -6.82 -13.05
CA GLU A 108 -4.58 -6.76 -11.59
C GLU A 108 -3.14 -7.17 -11.22
N TYR A 109 -2.60 -8.17 -11.87
CA TYR A 109 -1.23 -8.63 -11.62
C TYR A 109 -0.13 -7.71 -12.17
N ARG A 110 -0.46 -6.87 -13.16
CA ARG A 110 0.47 -5.98 -13.86
C ARG A 110 -0.07 -4.55 -13.96
N MET A 111 -0.73 -4.11 -12.89
CA MET A 111 -1.45 -2.84 -12.88
C MET A 111 -0.54 -1.65 -13.19
N GLY A 112 0.66 -1.62 -12.61
CA GLY A 112 1.62 -0.53 -12.83
C GLY A 112 2.04 -0.42 -14.29
N GLU A 113 2.27 -1.55 -14.96
CA GLU A 113 2.59 -1.58 -16.38
C GLU A 113 1.44 -1.04 -17.25
N TYR A 114 0.22 -1.53 -17.02
CA TYR A 114 -0.96 -1.10 -17.79
C TYR A 114 -1.35 0.36 -17.53
N ILE A 115 -1.17 0.86 -16.32
CA ILE A 115 -1.31 2.29 -16.02
C ILE A 115 -0.28 3.10 -16.81
N GLY A 116 0.98 2.63 -16.88
CA GLY A 116 2.02 3.26 -17.70
C GLY A 116 1.64 3.34 -19.19
N ILE A 117 1.08 2.26 -19.75
CA ILE A 117 0.59 2.22 -21.13
C ILE A 117 -0.57 3.20 -21.33
N ALA A 118 -1.57 3.21 -20.45
CA ALA A 118 -2.71 4.12 -20.52
C ALA A 118 -2.26 5.59 -20.48
N ASN A 119 -1.28 5.93 -19.65
CA ASN A 119 -0.75 7.28 -19.53
C ASN A 119 0.01 7.77 -20.77
N GLN A 120 0.59 6.87 -21.56
CA GLN A 120 1.26 7.22 -22.84
C GLN A 120 0.27 7.49 -23.98
N GLN A 121 -0.97 7.02 -23.85
CA GLN A 121 -2.03 7.15 -24.85
C GLN A 121 -2.97 8.32 -24.56
N ALA A 122 -2.84 8.95 -23.41
CA ALA A 122 -3.68 10.07 -22.94
C ALA A 122 -3.04 11.43 -23.26
#